data_411367ceeec1d96d736f58134f251469
#
_entry.id   411367ceeec1d96d736f58134f251469
#
_cell.length_a   1.000
_cell.length_b   1.000
_cell.length_c   1.000
_cell.angle_alpha   90.00
_cell.angle_beta   90.00
_cell.angle_gamma   90.00
#
_symmetry.space_group_name_H-M   'P 1'
#
loop_
_entity.id
_entity.type
_entity.pdbx_description
1 polymer ?
#
loop_
_entity_poly.entity_id
_entity_poly.type
_entity_poly.pdbx_seq_one_letter_code
_entity_poly.pdbx_strand_id
1 'polypeptide(L)'
;DGLDVRALAKDLGAELIRLEDFDATVAAVLAEAPAAENIVAQGTGDIAFDAEVAAALGLPLAIISGAPQRTGELAQHNAESLGATVAGIFTDLEAVLGALAALGDVSPVMSADLFQKQLIDQARAAGSHIVLPEGDDDRILEAAHVVLRDKVAKLTILGNEADIKARAEELKLDLAGAEIINHLESPLAEEFAADFAE
;
A
#
# COMPACT_ATOMS: atom_id res chain seq x y z
N ASP A 1 -23.70 -18.21 -15.54
CA ASP A 1 -22.67 -19.21 -15.79
C ASP A 1 -21.39 -18.46 -15.96
N GLY A 2 -20.54 -18.56 -14.93
CA GLY A 2 -19.49 -17.60 -14.69
C GLY A 2 -18.26 -17.87 -15.54
N LEU A 3 -17.70 -16.80 -16.04
CA LEU A 3 -16.34 -16.72 -16.55
C LEU A 3 -15.37 -17.31 -15.50
N ASP A 4 -14.61 -18.33 -15.86
CA ASP A 4 -13.65 -18.95 -14.94
C ASP A 4 -12.35 -18.15 -14.91
N VAL A 5 -12.36 -17.06 -14.10
CA VAL A 5 -11.18 -16.19 -13.91
C VAL A 5 -10.00 -16.97 -13.30
N ARG A 6 -10.26 -18.09 -12.60
CA ARG A 6 -9.18 -18.95 -12.07
C ARG A 6 -8.47 -19.69 -13.19
N ALA A 7 -9.22 -20.19 -14.18
CA ALA A 7 -8.62 -20.80 -15.37
C ALA A 7 -7.77 -19.77 -16.12
N LEU A 8 -8.27 -18.55 -16.30
CA LEU A 8 -7.54 -17.44 -16.92
C LEU A 8 -6.23 -17.16 -16.20
N ALA A 9 -6.24 -16.99 -14.88
CA ALA A 9 -5.05 -16.72 -14.10
C ALA A 9 -4.03 -17.87 -14.23
N LYS A 10 -4.49 -19.12 -14.20
CA LYS A 10 -3.64 -20.29 -14.38
C LYS A 10 -2.99 -20.32 -15.77
N ASP A 11 -3.74 -20.03 -16.82
CA ASP A 11 -3.24 -20.03 -18.20
C ASP A 11 -2.20 -18.92 -18.44
N LEU A 12 -2.35 -17.80 -17.74
CA LEU A 12 -1.38 -16.69 -17.73
C LEU A 12 -0.20 -16.90 -16.77
N GLY A 13 -0.20 -17.97 -15.96
CA GLY A 13 0.80 -18.15 -14.92
C GLY A 13 0.79 -17.03 -13.87
N ALA A 14 -0.37 -16.44 -13.63
CA ALA A 14 -0.58 -15.27 -12.77
C ALA A 14 -1.21 -15.66 -11.44
N GLU A 15 -0.95 -14.85 -10.40
CA GLU A 15 -1.64 -14.93 -9.13
C GLU A 15 -3.01 -14.26 -9.24
N LEU A 16 -4.07 -14.96 -8.78
CA LEU A 16 -5.42 -14.41 -8.77
C LEU A 16 -5.69 -13.69 -7.45
N ILE A 17 -6.03 -12.41 -7.52
CA ILE A 17 -6.60 -11.66 -6.42
C ILE A 17 -8.06 -11.32 -6.72
N ARG A 18 -8.88 -11.20 -5.67
CA ARG A 18 -10.25 -10.74 -5.78
C ARG A 18 -10.37 -9.43 -5.02
N LEU A 19 -10.77 -8.38 -5.70
CA LEU A 19 -10.84 -7.06 -5.08
C LEU A 19 -11.90 -6.98 -3.98
N GLU A 20 -12.91 -7.86 -4.01
CA GLU A 20 -13.92 -7.98 -2.95
C GLU A 20 -13.38 -8.53 -1.61
N ASP A 21 -12.20 -9.18 -1.63
CA ASP A 21 -11.57 -9.74 -0.42
C ASP A 21 -10.76 -8.68 0.37
N PHE A 22 -10.60 -7.48 -0.19
CA PHE A 22 -9.89 -6.36 0.43
C PHE A 22 -10.87 -5.32 0.99
N ASP A 23 -10.39 -4.49 1.91
CA ASP A 23 -11.11 -3.29 2.27
C ASP A 23 -11.32 -2.42 1.02
N ALA A 24 -12.49 -1.77 0.91
CA ALA A 24 -12.91 -1.03 -0.29
C ALA A 24 -12.14 0.30 -0.46
N THR A 25 -10.81 0.24 -0.40
CA THR A 25 -9.90 1.35 -0.65
C THR A 25 -8.73 0.92 -1.52
N VAL A 26 -8.31 1.79 -2.42
CA VAL A 26 -7.12 1.55 -3.27
C VAL A 26 -5.87 1.34 -2.40
N ALA A 27 -5.74 2.09 -1.31
CA ALA A 27 -4.63 1.97 -0.37
C ALA A 27 -4.53 0.56 0.24
N ALA A 28 -5.66 -0.05 0.64
CA ALA A 28 -5.69 -1.40 1.20
C ALA A 28 -5.24 -2.44 0.17
N VAL A 29 -5.77 -2.35 -1.05
CA VAL A 29 -5.35 -3.25 -2.14
C VAL A 29 -3.86 -3.11 -2.43
N LEU A 30 -3.35 -1.88 -2.53
CA LEU A 30 -1.92 -1.64 -2.77
C LEU A 30 -1.03 -2.17 -1.63
N ALA A 31 -1.49 -2.11 -0.38
CA ALA A 31 -0.72 -2.58 0.77
C ALA A 31 -0.63 -4.11 0.84
N GLU A 32 -1.68 -4.81 0.43
CA GLU A 32 -1.85 -6.26 0.61
C GLU A 32 -1.69 -7.05 -0.70
N ALA A 33 -1.71 -6.38 -1.86
CA ALA A 33 -1.51 -7.05 -3.14
C ALA A 33 -0.17 -7.80 -3.17
N PRO A 34 -0.15 -9.04 -3.65
CA PRO A 34 1.07 -9.84 -3.69
C PRO A 34 2.12 -9.22 -4.59
N ALA A 35 3.39 -9.37 -4.22
CA ALA A 35 4.53 -8.98 -5.04
C ALA A 35 4.82 -10.05 -6.12
N ALA A 36 3.82 -10.43 -6.88
CA ALA A 36 3.93 -11.39 -7.97
C ALA A 36 4.29 -10.68 -9.28
N GLU A 37 5.03 -11.36 -10.15
CA GLU A 37 5.41 -10.85 -11.47
C GLU A 37 4.16 -10.64 -12.36
N ASN A 38 3.19 -11.56 -12.25
CA ASN A 38 1.93 -11.50 -12.99
C ASN A 38 0.76 -11.61 -12.03
N ILE A 39 -0.20 -10.71 -12.13
CA ILE A 39 -1.42 -10.67 -11.33
C ILE A 39 -2.64 -10.63 -12.25
N VAL A 40 -3.66 -11.40 -11.92
CA VAL A 40 -5.02 -11.24 -12.43
C VAL A 40 -5.91 -10.76 -11.29
N ALA A 41 -6.47 -9.57 -11.41
CA ALA A 41 -7.41 -9.03 -10.45
C ALA A 41 -8.86 -9.23 -10.93
N GLN A 42 -9.67 -9.89 -10.11
CA GLN A 42 -11.11 -9.97 -10.34
C GLN A 42 -11.76 -8.76 -9.70
N GLY A 43 -12.38 -7.90 -10.51
CA GLY A 43 -13.08 -6.69 -10.06
C GLY A 43 -14.32 -6.99 -9.22
N THR A 44 -14.79 -5.97 -8.54
CA THR A 44 -15.99 -5.99 -7.69
C THR A 44 -17.28 -5.78 -8.50
N GLY A 45 -17.18 -5.18 -9.68
CA GLY A 45 -18.27 -4.66 -10.49
C GLY A 45 -18.56 -3.17 -10.25
N ASP A 46 -17.95 -2.54 -9.25
CA ASP A 46 -17.87 -1.09 -9.15
C ASP A 46 -16.77 -0.59 -10.08
N ILE A 47 -17.18 -0.09 -11.25
CA ILE A 47 -16.24 0.31 -12.30
C ILE A 47 -15.29 1.44 -11.85
N ALA A 48 -15.69 2.30 -10.92
CA ALA A 48 -14.85 3.38 -10.46
C ALA A 48 -13.72 2.84 -9.59
N PHE A 49 -14.03 2.03 -8.59
CA PHE A 49 -13.06 1.38 -7.74
C PHE A 49 -12.13 0.45 -8.53
N ASP A 50 -12.69 -0.41 -9.37
CA ASP A 50 -11.94 -1.36 -10.19
C ASP A 50 -10.95 -0.65 -11.12
N ALA A 51 -11.36 0.51 -11.70
CA ALA A 51 -10.52 1.32 -12.57
C ALA A 51 -9.37 2.01 -11.82
N GLU A 52 -9.63 2.59 -10.66
CA GLU A 52 -8.60 3.22 -9.82
C GLU A 52 -7.56 2.19 -9.35
N VAL A 53 -7.99 0.99 -8.95
CA VAL A 53 -7.08 -0.10 -8.60
C VAL A 53 -6.26 -0.54 -9.81
N ALA A 54 -6.89 -0.75 -10.97
CA ALA A 54 -6.20 -1.15 -12.19
C ALA A 54 -5.15 -0.11 -12.60
N ALA A 55 -5.50 1.18 -12.55
CA ALA A 55 -4.58 2.27 -12.84
C ALA A 55 -3.40 2.31 -11.85
N ALA A 56 -3.66 2.15 -10.55
CA ALA A 56 -2.64 2.20 -9.51
C ALA A 56 -1.68 0.99 -9.54
N LEU A 57 -2.17 -0.19 -9.93
CA LEU A 57 -1.36 -1.41 -10.08
C LEU A 57 -0.68 -1.51 -11.46
N GLY A 58 -1.03 -0.67 -12.43
CA GLY A 58 -0.56 -0.80 -13.80
C GLY A 58 -1.12 -2.02 -14.53
N LEU A 59 -2.36 -2.38 -14.23
CA LEU A 59 -3.04 -3.50 -14.86
C LEU A 59 -3.98 -3.02 -15.98
N PRO A 60 -4.01 -3.69 -17.14
CA PRO A 60 -5.05 -3.42 -18.13
C PRO A 60 -6.41 -3.91 -17.63
N LEU A 61 -7.44 -3.10 -17.80
CA LEU A 61 -8.80 -3.40 -17.38
C LEU A 61 -9.60 -4.00 -18.54
N ALA A 62 -10.05 -5.23 -18.40
CA ALA A 62 -10.99 -5.86 -19.34
C ALA A 62 -12.41 -5.77 -18.77
N ILE A 63 -13.31 -5.14 -19.50
CA ILE A 63 -14.72 -5.00 -19.10
C ILE A 63 -15.51 -6.15 -19.72
N ILE A 64 -16.11 -6.98 -18.88
CA ILE A 64 -16.94 -8.10 -19.33
C ILE A 64 -18.40 -7.73 -19.12
N SER A 65 -19.14 -7.61 -20.22
CA SER A 65 -20.51 -7.13 -20.18
C SER A 65 -21.45 -8.02 -20.99
N GLY A 66 -22.42 -8.61 -20.31
CA GLY A 66 -23.61 -9.19 -20.94
C GLY A 66 -24.74 -8.18 -21.18
N ALA A 67 -24.51 -6.90 -20.83
CA ALA A 67 -25.46 -5.82 -20.97
C ALA A 67 -25.44 -5.20 -22.39
N PRO A 68 -26.42 -4.33 -22.73
CA PRO A 68 -26.39 -3.58 -23.99
C PRO A 68 -25.07 -2.86 -24.21
N GLN A 69 -24.61 -2.79 -25.45
CA GLN A 69 -23.35 -2.19 -25.86
C GLN A 69 -23.10 -0.79 -25.24
N ARG A 70 -24.14 0.05 -25.18
CA ARG A 70 -24.05 1.40 -24.58
C ARG A 70 -23.63 1.41 -23.11
N THR A 71 -24.01 0.39 -22.34
CA THR A 71 -23.62 0.28 -20.92
C THR A 71 -22.12 -0.01 -20.81
N GLY A 72 -21.61 -0.90 -21.66
CA GLY A 72 -20.18 -1.19 -21.73
C GLY A 72 -19.34 0.03 -22.15
N GLU A 73 -19.80 0.78 -23.16
CA GLU A 73 -19.14 2.00 -23.65
C GLU A 73 -19.08 3.08 -22.54
N LEU A 74 -20.15 3.23 -21.74
CA LEU A 74 -20.16 4.17 -20.62
C LEU A 74 -19.18 3.72 -19.53
N ALA A 75 -19.15 2.42 -19.20
CA ALA A 75 -18.22 1.86 -18.23
C ALA A 75 -16.76 2.06 -18.70
N GLN A 76 -16.47 1.84 -19.96
CA GLN A 76 -15.16 2.11 -20.56
C GLN A 76 -14.77 3.58 -20.42
N HIS A 77 -15.64 4.50 -20.83
CA HIS A 77 -15.37 5.93 -20.73
C HIS A 77 -15.09 6.37 -19.28
N ASN A 78 -15.88 5.87 -18.33
CA ASN A 78 -15.67 6.16 -16.92
C ASN A 78 -14.32 5.62 -16.42
N ALA A 79 -13.97 4.39 -16.76
CA ALA A 79 -12.69 3.80 -16.37
C ALA A 79 -11.48 4.57 -16.95
N GLU A 80 -11.54 4.94 -18.22
CA GLU A 80 -10.50 5.73 -18.90
C GLU A 80 -10.36 7.12 -18.25
N SER A 81 -11.47 7.76 -17.84
CA SER A 81 -11.44 9.05 -17.15
C SER A 81 -10.76 9.00 -15.77
N LEU A 82 -10.71 7.83 -15.15
CA LEU A 82 -10.01 7.56 -13.89
C LEU A 82 -8.56 7.06 -14.08
N GLY A 83 -8.09 7.05 -15.32
CA GLY A 83 -6.71 6.72 -15.67
C GLY A 83 -6.47 5.24 -15.95
N ALA A 84 -7.49 4.40 -15.97
CA ALA A 84 -7.31 2.99 -16.33
C ALA A 84 -7.05 2.83 -17.83
N THR A 85 -6.14 1.91 -18.16
CA THR A 85 -5.96 1.45 -19.55
C THR A 85 -6.96 0.33 -19.82
N VAL A 86 -7.98 0.60 -20.65
CA VAL A 86 -9.02 -0.37 -20.94
C VAL A 86 -8.64 -1.23 -22.14
N ALA A 87 -8.57 -2.55 -21.95
CA ALA A 87 -8.27 -3.51 -23.01
C ALA A 87 -9.43 -3.67 -24.02
N GLY A 88 -10.64 -3.42 -23.56
CA GLY A 88 -11.87 -3.49 -24.35
C GLY A 88 -13.06 -3.98 -23.56
N ILE A 89 -14.18 -4.14 -24.29
CA ILE A 89 -15.44 -4.69 -23.78
C ILE A 89 -15.63 -6.08 -24.41
N PHE A 90 -15.80 -7.08 -23.59
CA PHE A 90 -15.83 -8.48 -24.01
C PHE A 90 -17.09 -9.18 -23.53
N THR A 91 -17.46 -10.23 -24.22
CA THR A 91 -18.56 -11.15 -23.86
C THR A 91 -18.05 -12.51 -23.38
N ASP A 92 -16.77 -12.78 -23.62
CA ASP A 92 -16.11 -14.05 -23.26
C ASP A 92 -14.63 -13.83 -22.92
N LEU A 93 -14.01 -14.80 -22.21
CA LEU A 93 -12.63 -14.74 -21.77
C LEU A 93 -11.59 -15.01 -22.87
N GLU A 94 -11.95 -15.76 -23.90
CA GLU A 94 -11.01 -16.07 -24.98
C GLU A 94 -10.61 -14.80 -25.74
N ALA A 95 -11.59 -13.92 -25.98
CA ALA A 95 -11.35 -12.61 -26.57
C ALA A 95 -10.50 -11.69 -25.67
N VAL A 96 -10.66 -11.80 -24.34
CA VAL A 96 -9.83 -11.05 -23.37
C VAL A 96 -8.36 -11.42 -23.50
N LEU A 97 -8.01 -12.69 -23.55
CA LEU A 97 -6.63 -13.16 -23.69
C LEU A 97 -5.93 -12.56 -24.91
N GLY A 98 -6.60 -12.56 -26.05
CA GLY A 98 -6.07 -11.97 -27.27
C GLY A 98 -5.81 -10.47 -27.17
N ALA A 99 -6.71 -9.75 -26.51
CA ALA A 99 -6.59 -8.30 -26.32
C ALA A 99 -5.48 -7.95 -25.32
N LEU A 100 -5.37 -8.65 -24.20
CA LEU A 100 -4.32 -8.44 -23.21
C LEU A 100 -2.93 -8.69 -23.80
N ALA A 101 -2.76 -9.75 -24.59
CA ALA A 101 -1.50 -10.05 -25.27
C ALA A 101 -1.06 -8.96 -26.26
N ALA A 102 -2.01 -8.22 -26.82
CA ALA A 102 -1.74 -7.12 -27.78
C ALA A 102 -1.37 -5.81 -27.11
N LEU A 103 -1.78 -5.58 -25.85
CA LEU A 103 -1.54 -4.32 -25.14
C LEU A 103 -0.11 -4.14 -24.63
N GLY A 104 0.58 -5.24 -24.31
CA GLY A 104 1.88 -5.17 -23.64
C GLY A 104 1.77 -4.63 -22.20
N ASP A 105 2.92 -4.16 -21.68
CA ASP A 105 3.00 -3.67 -20.30
C ASP A 105 2.29 -2.32 -20.14
N VAL A 106 1.46 -2.20 -19.10
CA VAL A 106 0.80 -0.96 -18.70
C VAL A 106 1.54 -0.38 -17.51
N SER A 107 1.86 0.91 -17.60
CA SER A 107 2.52 1.60 -16.49
C SER A 107 1.51 2.06 -15.43
N PRO A 108 1.82 1.91 -14.14
CA PRO A 108 0.98 2.46 -13.08
C PRO A 108 0.80 3.96 -13.20
N VAL A 109 -0.40 4.44 -12.91
CA VAL A 109 -0.70 5.88 -12.80
C VAL A 109 -0.42 6.31 -11.36
N MET A 110 0.43 7.34 -11.21
CA MET A 110 0.80 7.84 -9.90
C MET A 110 -0.41 8.51 -9.22
N SER A 111 -0.96 7.82 -8.22
CA SER A 111 -1.97 8.35 -7.29
C SER A 111 -1.32 8.75 -5.97
N ALA A 112 -2.09 9.43 -5.09
CA ALA A 112 -1.61 9.75 -3.74
C ALA A 112 -1.29 8.47 -2.95
N ASP A 113 -2.13 7.44 -3.07
CA ASP A 113 -1.96 6.16 -2.37
C ASP A 113 -0.74 5.39 -2.87
N LEU A 114 -0.53 5.34 -4.20
CA LEU A 114 0.66 4.72 -4.78
C LEU A 114 1.94 5.45 -4.38
N PHE A 115 1.91 6.79 -4.37
CA PHE A 115 3.04 7.59 -3.93
C PHE A 115 3.38 7.32 -2.46
N GLN A 116 2.37 7.33 -1.59
CA GLN A 116 2.55 7.02 -0.17
C GLN A 116 3.12 5.61 0.04
N LYS A 117 2.57 4.62 -0.67
CA LYS A 117 3.09 3.24 -0.63
C LYS A 117 4.56 3.20 -1.03
N GLN A 118 4.94 3.84 -2.13
CA GLN A 118 6.33 3.86 -2.59
C GLN A 118 7.27 4.51 -1.57
N LEU A 119 6.86 5.60 -0.91
CA LEU A 119 7.64 6.23 0.15
C LEU A 119 7.87 5.29 1.33
N ILE A 120 6.81 4.61 1.78
CA ILE A 120 6.89 3.65 2.88
C ILE A 120 7.80 2.47 2.51
N ASP A 121 7.67 1.92 1.30
CA ASP A 121 8.48 0.81 0.84
C ASP A 121 9.96 1.20 0.71
N GLN A 122 10.27 2.40 0.23
CA GLN A 122 11.63 2.94 0.19
C GLN A 122 12.20 3.13 1.59
N ALA A 123 11.42 3.66 2.54
CA ALA A 123 11.83 3.84 3.91
C ALA A 123 12.13 2.49 4.60
N ARG A 124 11.28 1.49 4.38
CA ARG A 124 11.52 0.11 4.86
C ARG A 124 12.80 -0.48 4.28
N ALA A 125 13.01 -0.33 2.98
CA ALA A 125 14.20 -0.83 2.30
C ALA A 125 15.49 -0.15 2.78
N ALA A 126 15.42 1.13 3.15
CA ALA A 126 16.55 1.87 3.70
C ALA A 126 16.97 1.36 5.08
N GLY A 127 16.08 0.74 5.85
CA GLY A 127 16.36 0.18 7.18
C GLY A 127 16.89 1.23 8.17
N SER A 128 16.46 2.47 8.03
CA SER A 128 16.96 3.61 8.81
C SER A 128 16.67 3.45 10.31
N HIS A 129 17.53 4.05 11.12
CA HIS A 129 17.35 4.20 12.55
C HIS A 129 17.14 5.68 12.88
N ILE A 130 16.04 6.02 13.50
CA ILE A 130 15.64 7.39 13.79
C ILE A 130 15.64 7.59 15.31
N VAL A 131 16.20 8.70 15.77
CA VAL A 131 16.17 9.11 17.17
C VAL A 131 15.09 10.19 17.33
N LEU A 132 14.15 9.97 18.24
CA LEU A 132 13.08 10.88 18.59
C LEU A 132 13.40 11.52 19.96
N PRO A 133 13.76 12.81 20.02
CA PRO A 133 14.25 13.42 21.27
C PRO A 133 13.14 13.86 22.23
N GLU A 134 11.88 13.88 21.80
CA GLU A 134 10.74 14.42 22.55
C GLU A 134 9.79 13.29 22.99
N GLY A 135 10.27 12.38 23.85
CA GLY A 135 9.49 11.23 24.33
C GLY A 135 8.35 11.58 25.28
N ASP A 136 8.20 12.82 25.66
CA ASP A 136 7.12 13.40 26.47
C ASP A 136 5.98 14.02 25.62
N ASP A 137 6.14 14.12 24.30
CA ASP A 137 5.10 14.63 23.38
C ASP A 137 4.24 13.50 22.85
N ASP A 138 2.93 13.56 23.11
CA ASP A 138 1.94 12.56 22.67
C ASP A 138 1.98 12.34 21.16
N ARG A 139 2.15 13.38 20.36
CA ARG A 139 2.20 13.31 18.89
C ARG A 139 3.41 12.49 18.42
N ILE A 140 4.53 12.62 19.13
CA ILE A 140 5.74 11.83 18.84
C ILE A 140 5.51 10.35 19.18
N LEU A 141 4.85 10.06 20.30
CA LEU A 141 4.51 8.68 20.68
C LEU A 141 3.51 8.05 19.72
N GLU A 142 2.49 8.80 19.28
CA GLU A 142 1.53 8.36 18.25
C GLU A 142 2.24 8.08 16.92
N ALA A 143 3.13 8.97 16.48
CA ALA A 143 3.91 8.77 15.27
C ALA A 143 4.86 7.56 15.39
N ALA A 144 5.52 7.40 16.54
CA ALA A 144 6.38 6.25 16.82
C ALA A 144 5.62 4.93 16.74
N HIS A 145 4.41 4.87 17.32
CA HIS A 145 3.53 3.70 17.21
C HIS A 145 3.26 3.30 15.76
N VAL A 146 2.90 4.28 14.91
CA VAL A 146 2.63 4.02 13.48
C VAL A 146 3.87 3.52 12.76
N VAL A 147 5.01 4.17 12.96
CA VAL A 147 6.29 3.81 12.34
C VAL A 147 6.73 2.38 12.72
N LEU A 148 6.53 1.99 13.99
CA LEU A 148 6.86 0.65 14.49
C LEU A 148 5.88 -0.40 13.96
N ARG A 149 4.56 -0.13 14.04
CA ARG A 149 3.52 -1.01 13.54
C ARG A 149 3.74 -1.35 12.07
N ASP A 150 4.04 -0.33 11.29
CA ASP A 150 4.22 -0.45 9.84
C ASP A 150 5.67 -0.84 9.46
N LYS A 151 6.55 -1.05 10.46
CA LYS A 151 7.96 -1.45 10.29
C LYS A 151 8.74 -0.55 9.33
N VAL A 152 8.48 0.75 9.40
CA VAL A 152 9.06 1.74 8.48
C VAL A 152 10.53 2.03 8.83
N ALA A 153 10.83 2.13 10.13
CA ALA A 153 12.19 2.40 10.64
C ALA A 153 12.39 1.79 12.03
N LYS A 154 13.65 1.67 12.45
CA LYS A 154 14.00 1.43 13.85
C LYS A 154 13.94 2.75 14.59
N LEU A 155 13.48 2.73 15.85
CA LEU A 155 13.34 3.93 16.67
C LEU A 155 14.10 3.84 17.97
N THR A 156 14.77 4.95 18.34
CA THR A 156 15.19 5.26 19.71
C THR A 156 14.42 6.49 20.17
N ILE A 157 13.74 6.40 21.31
CA ILE A 157 12.99 7.50 21.92
C ILE A 157 13.76 7.96 23.16
N LEU A 158 14.06 9.27 23.23
CA LEU A 158 14.76 9.85 24.38
C LEU A 158 13.75 10.33 25.42
N GLY A 159 13.96 9.94 26.68
CA GLY A 159 13.14 10.36 27.81
C GLY A 159 13.14 9.34 28.94
N ASN A 160 12.35 9.62 29.98
CA ASN A 160 12.19 8.70 31.09
C ASN A 160 11.37 7.47 30.65
N GLU A 161 11.96 6.29 30.76
CA GLU A 161 11.33 5.05 30.29
C GLU A 161 9.99 4.75 30.99
N ALA A 162 9.92 5.01 32.30
CA ALA A 162 8.71 4.75 33.08
C ALA A 162 7.57 5.70 32.65
N ASP A 163 7.87 6.97 32.43
CA ASP A 163 6.89 7.98 32.03
C ASP A 163 6.39 7.71 30.61
N ILE A 164 7.29 7.40 29.68
CA ILE A 164 6.95 7.07 28.28
C ILE A 164 6.05 5.83 28.23
N LYS A 165 6.39 4.77 28.96
CA LYS A 165 5.58 3.54 29.00
C LYS A 165 4.21 3.77 29.62
N ALA A 166 4.12 4.53 30.73
CA ALA A 166 2.86 4.87 31.35
C ALA A 166 1.97 5.69 30.39
N ARG A 167 2.57 6.66 29.69
CA ARG A 167 1.84 7.49 28.73
C ARG A 167 1.38 6.71 27.51
N ALA A 168 2.21 5.81 26.98
CA ALA A 168 1.83 4.92 25.87
C ALA A 168 0.66 4.00 26.25
N GLU A 169 0.62 3.49 27.50
CA GLU A 169 -0.48 2.68 28.01
C GLU A 169 -1.78 3.49 28.09
N GLU A 170 -1.74 4.71 28.63
CA GLU A 170 -2.89 5.62 28.66
C GLU A 170 -3.47 5.90 27.28
N LEU A 171 -2.59 6.13 26.28
CA LEU A 171 -2.96 6.38 24.89
C LEU A 171 -3.23 5.13 24.08
N LYS A 172 -3.06 3.92 24.67
CA LYS A 172 -3.19 2.61 24.00
C LYS A 172 -2.27 2.45 22.80
N LEU A 173 -1.05 2.98 22.90
CA LEU A 173 -0.02 2.87 21.87
C LEU A 173 0.89 1.68 22.16
N ASP A 174 1.25 0.93 21.12
CA ASP A 174 2.28 -0.10 21.19
C ASP A 174 3.61 0.49 20.74
N LEU A 175 4.55 0.59 21.67
CA LEU A 175 5.92 1.02 21.43
C LEU A 175 6.92 -0.14 21.56
N ALA A 176 6.45 -1.39 21.58
CA ALA A 176 7.31 -2.56 21.60
C ALA A 176 8.17 -2.62 20.33
N GLY A 177 9.46 -2.48 20.49
CA GLY A 177 10.41 -2.42 19.37
C GLY A 177 11.14 -1.07 19.26
N ALA A 178 10.71 -0.04 19.99
CA ALA A 178 11.54 1.14 20.22
C ALA A 178 12.54 0.87 21.34
N GLU A 179 13.74 1.38 21.18
CA GLU A 179 14.70 1.55 22.28
C GLU A 179 14.36 2.84 23.01
N ILE A 180 14.24 2.81 24.34
CA ILE A 180 14.01 4.02 25.15
C ILE A 180 15.26 4.31 25.96
N ILE A 181 15.80 5.52 25.83
CA ILE A 181 17.03 5.94 26.51
C ILE A 181 16.75 7.18 27.33
N ASN A 182 16.97 7.11 28.64
CA ASN A 182 16.99 8.29 29.47
C ASN A 182 18.29 9.07 29.23
N HIS A 183 18.21 10.09 28.41
CA HIS A 183 19.36 10.90 28.01
C HIS A 183 20.02 11.67 29.21
N LEU A 184 19.24 11.91 30.27
CA LEU A 184 19.77 12.60 31.48
C LEU A 184 20.62 11.69 32.37
N GLU A 185 20.44 10.35 32.25
CA GLU A 185 21.14 9.32 33.02
C GLU A 185 22.15 8.56 32.15
N SER A 186 22.23 8.87 30.88
CA SER A 186 23.08 8.15 29.92
C SER A 186 24.56 8.57 30.15
N PRO A 187 25.50 7.62 30.21
CA PRO A 187 26.92 7.92 30.28
C PRO A 187 27.42 8.69 29.05
N LEU A 188 26.71 8.59 27.90
CA LEU A 188 27.01 9.37 26.67
C LEU A 188 26.74 10.86 26.83
N ALA A 189 25.94 11.29 27.82
CA ALA A 189 25.61 12.68 27.99
C ALA A 189 26.85 13.54 28.34
N GLU A 190 27.74 13.02 29.20
CA GLU A 190 28.99 13.70 29.57
C GLU A 190 29.98 13.71 28.41
N GLU A 191 30.09 12.62 27.66
CA GLU A 191 30.97 12.51 26.49
C GLU A 191 30.55 13.52 25.40
N PHE A 192 29.27 13.54 25.03
CA PHE A 192 28.75 14.47 24.02
C PHE A 192 28.81 15.95 24.49
N ALA A 193 28.60 16.19 25.80
CA ALA A 193 28.76 17.56 26.34
C ALA A 193 30.20 18.06 26.24
N ALA A 194 31.18 17.18 26.45
CA ALA A 194 32.60 17.51 26.30
C ALA A 194 32.97 17.81 24.82
N ASP A 195 32.53 16.95 23.91
CA ASP A 195 32.76 17.09 22.46
C ASP A 195 32.12 18.38 21.89
N PHE A 196 30.98 18.79 22.46
CA PHE A 196 30.26 19.99 22.01
C PHE A 196 30.88 21.28 22.57
N ALA A 197 31.67 21.17 23.62
CA ALA A 197 32.34 22.35 24.29
C ALA A 197 33.70 22.71 23.67
N GLU A 198 34.26 21.88 22.78
CA GLU A 198 35.49 22.17 22.02
C GLU A 198 35.19 22.92 20.72
#